data_22c46e908c44c8f504bbdef4bceb1bcb
#
_entry.id   22c46e908c44c8f504bbdef4bceb1bcb
#
_cell.length_a   1.000
_cell.length_b   1.000
_cell.length_c   1.000
_cell.angle_alpha   90.00
_cell.angle_beta   90.00
_cell.angle_gamma   90.00
#
_symmetry.space_group_name_H-M   'P 1'
#
loop_
_entity.id
_entity.type
_entity.pdbx_description
1 polymer ?
#
loop_
_entity_poly.entity_id
_entity_poly.type
_entity_poly.pdbx_seq_one_letter_code
_entity_poly.pdbx_strand_id
1 'polypeptide(L)'
;MNLWDLVRDWAQLLRLQFRPAHTYRYGLGVFLFVSLGIGVTSAANSLPILGNGAGVFWFAAVVAIGRWLLLTRVMTNTLHRFGSEKIPFLGYTLATEAMMIPNILLLYFKELSPILALWNIWTVYVQALGFYRIGQLTSLKPLIIGYLLYFLASLVFIITMLILFSAANWVDPNNIQAAIDEAMRQKP
;
A
#
# COMPACT_ATOMS: atom_id res chain seq x y z
N MET A 1 10.60 -12.77 14.79
CA MET A 1 11.34 -11.60 14.24
C MET A 1 10.82 -10.33 14.89
N ASN A 2 11.71 -9.42 15.26
CA ASN A 2 11.43 -8.17 15.96
C ASN A 2 11.41 -6.98 14.98
N LEU A 3 11.07 -5.79 15.47
CA LEU A 3 11.07 -4.55 14.67
C LEU A 3 12.44 -4.27 14.02
N TRP A 4 13.53 -4.64 14.68
CA TRP A 4 14.88 -4.52 14.15
C TRP A 4 15.13 -5.38 12.90
N ASP A 5 14.52 -6.55 12.84
CA ASP A 5 14.59 -7.41 11.65
C ASP A 5 13.90 -6.74 10.45
N LEU A 6 12.77 -6.06 10.69
CA LEU A 6 12.07 -5.28 9.65
C LEU A 6 12.96 -4.16 9.09
N VAL A 7 13.63 -3.40 9.98
CA VAL A 7 14.54 -2.31 9.56
C VAL A 7 15.71 -2.86 8.75
N ARG A 8 16.26 -4.00 9.16
CA ARG A 8 17.33 -4.68 8.41
C ARG A 8 16.85 -5.17 7.04
N ASP A 9 15.63 -5.71 6.98
CA ASP A 9 15.04 -6.13 5.72
C ASP A 9 14.79 -4.94 4.79
N TRP A 10 14.35 -3.79 5.32
CA TRP A 10 14.26 -2.55 4.56
C TRP A 10 15.60 -2.13 3.95
N ALA A 11 16.66 -2.11 4.75
CA ALA A 11 17.99 -1.75 4.26
C ALA A 11 18.47 -2.67 3.12
N GLN A 12 18.11 -3.96 3.17
CA GLN A 12 18.43 -4.91 2.11
C GLN A 12 17.53 -4.72 0.88
N LEU A 13 16.23 -4.51 1.07
CA LEU A 13 15.28 -4.24 -0.01
C LEU A 13 15.66 -2.96 -0.76
N LEU A 14 16.06 -1.90 -0.06
CA LEU A 14 16.55 -0.67 -0.67
C LEU A 14 17.81 -0.88 -1.53
N ARG A 15 18.64 -1.85 -1.18
CA ARG A 15 19.81 -2.28 -1.95
C ARG A 15 19.50 -3.34 -3.01
N LEU A 16 18.20 -3.63 -3.25
CA LEU A 16 17.71 -4.64 -4.19
C LEU A 16 18.21 -6.07 -3.88
N GLN A 17 18.47 -6.34 -2.60
CA GLN A 17 18.87 -7.65 -2.10
C GLN A 17 17.64 -8.39 -1.59
N PHE A 18 17.14 -9.32 -2.38
CA PHE A 18 15.93 -10.08 -2.07
C PHE A 18 16.30 -11.44 -1.48
N ARG A 19 15.63 -11.80 -0.39
CA ARG A 19 15.70 -13.14 0.21
C ARG A 19 14.49 -13.97 -0.20
N PRO A 20 14.52 -15.28 -0.01
CA PRO A 20 13.34 -16.13 -0.21
C PRO A 20 12.17 -15.67 0.65
N ALA A 21 10.94 -15.73 0.11
CA ALA A 21 9.74 -15.20 0.77
C ALA A 21 9.49 -15.77 2.18
N HIS A 22 9.87 -17.03 2.41
CA HIS A 22 9.70 -17.69 3.72
C HIS A 22 10.55 -17.07 4.84
N THR A 23 11.55 -16.26 4.52
CA THR A 23 12.40 -15.56 5.51
C THR A 23 11.73 -14.29 6.05
N TYR A 24 10.77 -13.71 5.31
CA TYR A 24 10.01 -12.54 5.76
C TYR A 24 8.86 -12.97 6.69
N ARG A 25 9.21 -13.45 7.90
CA ARG A 25 8.22 -13.85 8.92
C ARG A 25 8.28 -12.89 10.08
N TYR A 26 7.26 -12.06 10.21
CA TYR A 26 7.16 -11.09 11.30
C TYR A 26 6.21 -11.59 12.37
N GLY A 27 6.51 -11.29 13.64
CA GLY A 27 5.62 -11.56 14.75
C GLY A 27 4.39 -10.64 14.71
N LEU A 28 3.32 -11.06 15.38
CA LEU A 28 2.06 -10.32 15.43
C LEU A 28 2.24 -8.85 15.82
N GLY A 29 3.13 -8.56 16.78
CA GLY A 29 3.40 -7.18 17.23
C GLY A 29 3.96 -6.29 16.11
N VAL A 30 4.88 -6.82 15.28
CA VAL A 30 5.42 -6.08 14.12
C VAL A 30 4.34 -5.88 13.08
N PHE A 31 3.54 -6.91 12.83
CA PHE A 31 2.41 -6.84 11.91
C PHE A 31 1.42 -5.75 12.31
N LEU A 32 0.99 -5.71 13.57
CA LEU A 32 0.07 -4.69 14.08
C LEU A 32 0.69 -3.29 14.03
N PHE A 33 1.95 -3.14 14.40
CA PHE A 33 2.67 -1.87 14.34
C PHE A 33 2.74 -1.32 12.91
N VAL A 34 3.12 -2.16 11.94
CA VAL A 34 3.20 -1.76 10.53
C VAL A 34 1.82 -1.43 9.98
N SER A 35 0.82 -2.27 10.26
CA SER A 35 -0.57 -2.02 9.81
C SER A 35 -1.11 -0.70 10.37
N LEU A 36 -0.84 -0.41 11.65
CA LEU A 36 -1.18 0.88 12.26
C LEU A 36 -0.45 2.03 11.56
N GLY A 37 0.86 1.91 11.33
CA GLY A 37 1.67 2.92 10.65
C GLY A 37 1.16 3.21 9.24
N ILE A 38 0.85 2.18 8.44
CA ILE A 38 0.27 2.33 7.11
C ILE A 38 -1.12 3.00 7.20
N GLY A 39 -1.95 2.58 8.16
CA GLY A 39 -3.28 3.15 8.38
C GLY A 39 -3.22 4.63 8.73
N VAL A 40 -2.36 5.02 9.68
CA VAL A 40 -2.15 6.41 10.08
C VAL A 40 -1.63 7.25 8.91
N THR A 41 -0.64 6.75 8.16
CA THR A 41 -0.09 7.45 6.99
C THR A 41 -1.15 7.64 5.90
N SER A 42 -1.97 6.62 5.65
CA SER A 42 -3.05 6.69 4.68
C SER A 42 -4.14 7.68 5.12
N ALA A 43 -4.52 7.65 6.40
CA ALA A 43 -5.46 8.59 6.97
C ALA A 43 -4.97 10.03 6.83
N ALA A 44 -3.72 10.27 7.22
CA ALA A 44 -3.08 11.56 7.11
C ALA A 44 -3.13 12.15 5.69
N ASN A 45 -2.86 11.32 4.68
CA ASN A 45 -2.92 11.72 3.28
C ASN A 45 -4.35 11.90 2.74
N SER A 46 -5.35 11.32 3.40
CA SER A 46 -6.75 11.39 2.99
C SER A 46 -7.53 12.56 3.62
N LEU A 47 -7.06 13.10 4.74
CA LEU A 47 -7.72 14.19 5.45
C LEU A 47 -8.00 15.43 4.57
N PRO A 48 -7.09 15.90 3.70
CA PRO A 48 -7.33 17.06 2.85
C PRO A 48 -8.49 16.87 1.85
N ILE A 49 -8.79 15.61 1.51
CA ILE A 49 -9.80 15.27 0.48
C ILE A 49 -11.14 14.89 1.13
N LEU A 50 -11.09 14.15 2.23
CA LEU A 50 -12.28 13.55 2.85
C LEU A 50 -12.79 14.31 4.09
N GLY A 51 -12.02 15.30 4.56
CA GLY A 51 -12.34 16.07 5.78
C GLY A 51 -11.79 15.46 7.07
N ASN A 52 -11.94 16.20 8.17
CA ASN A 52 -11.31 15.94 9.47
C ASN A 52 -12.24 15.14 10.41
N GLY A 53 -12.72 13.99 10.00
CA GLY A 53 -13.57 13.14 10.84
C GLY A 53 -12.87 11.89 11.36
N ALA A 54 -13.21 11.41 12.55
CA ALA A 54 -12.76 10.12 13.06
C ALA A 54 -13.12 8.96 12.09
N GLY A 55 -14.26 9.06 11.41
CA GLY A 55 -14.69 8.12 10.39
C GLY A 55 -13.75 8.06 9.19
N VAL A 56 -13.22 9.22 8.78
CA VAL A 56 -12.23 9.30 7.68
C VAL A 56 -10.93 8.56 8.04
N PHE A 57 -10.50 8.70 9.30
CA PHE A 57 -9.34 7.96 9.79
C PHE A 57 -9.54 6.44 9.66
N TRP A 58 -10.67 5.93 10.17
CA TRP A 58 -10.97 4.51 10.10
C TRP A 58 -11.16 4.02 8.67
N PHE A 59 -11.83 4.80 7.83
CA PHE A 59 -11.97 4.51 6.41
C PHE A 59 -10.61 4.34 5.75
N ALA A 60 -9.72 5.32 5.89
CA ALA A 60 -8.40 5.30 5.27
C ALA A 60 -7.54 4.14 5.80
N ALA A 61 -7.60 3.85 7.11
CA ALA A 61 -6.88 2.73 7.71
C ALA A 61 -7.38 1.36 7.17
N VAL A 62 -8.71 1.17 7.12
CA VAL A 62 -9.31 -0.07 6.58
C VAL A 62 -8.97 -0.23 5.11
N VAL A 63 -9.08 0.85 4.32
CA VAL A 63 -8.73 0.81 2.89
C VAL A 63 -7.25 0.48 2.69
N ALA A 64 -6.35 1.07 3.45
CA ALA A 64 -4.92 0.81 3.33
C ALA A 64 -4.57 -0.65 3.65
N ILE A 65 -5.07 -1.17 4.76
CA ILE A 65 -4.85 -2.57 5.18
C ILE A 65 -5.50 -3.53 4.18
N GLY A 66 -6.71 -3.24 3.75
CA GLY A 66 -7.43 -4.06 2.76
C GLY A 66 -6.71 -4.12 1.42
N ARG A 67 -6.20 -3.00 0.92
CA ARG A 67 -5.40 -2.94 -0.32
C ARG A 67 -4.11 -3.76 -0.21
N TRP A 68 -3.41 -3.69 0.91
CA TRP A 68 -2.23 -4.53 1.14
C TRP A 68 -2.57 -6.03 1.12
N LEU A 69 -3.65 -6.45 1.78
CA LEU A 69 -4.11 -7.84 1.76
C LEU A 69 -4.52 -8.28 0.35
N LEU A 70 -5.22 -7.41 -0.39
CA LEU A 70 -5.59 -7.65 -1.79
C LEU A 70 -4.36 -7.82 -2.68
N LEU A 71 -3.36 -6.92 -2.56
CA LEU A 71 -2.10 -7.03 -3.29
C LEU A 71 -1.45 -8.38 -3.05
N THR A 72 -1.31 -8.76 -1.77
CA THR A 72 -0.72 -10.04 -1.38
C THR A 72 -1.47 -11.22 -2.00
N ARG A 73 -2.80 -11.22 -1.88
CA ARG A 73 -3.64 -12.32 -2.37
C ARG A 73 -3.63 -12.43 -3.89
N VAL A 74 -3.79 -11.30 -4.57
CA VAL A 74 -3.81 -11.24 -6.03
C VAL A 74 -2.47 -11.67 -6.59
N MET A 75 -1.36 -11.13 -6.08
CA MET A 75 -0.03 -11.49 -6.56
C MET A 75 0.28 -12.97 -6.31
N THR A 76 0.04 -13.48 -5.11
CA THR A 76 0.25 -14.90 -4.81
C THR A 76 -0.51 -15.80 -5.78
N ASN A 77 -1.79 -15.51 -6.03
CA ASN A 77 -2.63 -16.34 -6.89
C ASN A 77 -2.25 -16.20 -8.37
N THR A 78 -1.96 -14.97 -8.82
CA THR A 78 -1.62 -14.72 -10.23
C THR A 78 -0.28 -15.37 -10.56
N LEU A 79 0.75 -15.16 -9.75
CA LEU A 79 2.06 -15.77 -10.01
C LEU A 79 2.00 -17.29 -9.98
N HIS A 80 1.23 -17.86 -9.04
CA HIS A 80 1.01 -19.31 -9.00
C HIS A 80 0.33 -19.85 -10.27
N ARG A 81 -0.68 -19.15 -10.82
CA ARG A 81 -1.35 -19.56 -12.07
C ARG A 81 -0.42 -19.55 -13.28
N PHE A 82 0.64 -18.75 -13.26
CA PHE A 82 1.62 -18.68 -14.34
C PHE A 82 2.85 -19.57 -14.11
N GLY A 83 2.76 -20.56 -13.21
CA GLY A 83 3.77 -21.61 -13.03
C GLY A 83 4.77 -21.39 -11.92
N SER A 84 4.64 -20.29 -11.15
CA SER A 84 5.43 -20.13 -9.92
C SER A 84 4.90 -21.06 -8.81
N GLU A 85 5.79 -21.51 -7.92
CA GLU A 85 5.33 -22.15 -6.68
C GLU A 85 4.40 -21.21 -5.90
N LYS A 86 3.51 -21.78 -5.09
CA LYS A 86 2.62 -20.98 -4.22
C LYS A 86 3.42 -20.36 -3.08
N ILE A 87 3.98 -19.20 -3.32
CA ILE A 87 4.86 -18.48 -2.40
C ILE A 87 4.04 -17.58 -1.47
N PRO A 88 4.23 -17.64 -0.14
CA PRO A 88 3.55 -16.75 0.82
C PRO A 88 4.21 -15.37 0.82
N PHE A 89 3.70 -14.45 0.01
CA PHE A 89 4.25 -13.09 -0.09
C PHE A 89 3.85 -12.16 1.05
N LEU A 90 3.05 -12.61 2.04
CA LEU A 90 2.48 -11.76 3.10
C LEU A 90 3.52 -10.91 3.84
N GLY A 91 4.63 -11.52 4.26
CA GLY A 91 5.68 -10.78 4.96
C GLY A 91 6.46 -9.84 4.03
N TYR A 92 6.75 -10.28 2.81
CA TYR A 92 7.41 -9.45 1.82
C TYR A 92 6.60 -8.21 1.48
N THR A 93 5.31 -8.36 1.20
CA THR A 93 4.43 -7.22 0.91
C THR A 93 4.26 -6.32 2.13
N LEU A 94 4.22 -6.86 3.36
CA LEU A 94 4.21 -6.06 4.58
C LEU A 94 5.46 -5.18 4.68
N ALA A 95 6.65 -5.75 4.41
CA ALA A 95 7.91 -5.01 4.46
C ALA A 95 7.95 -3.89 3.40
N THR A 96 7.47 -4.15 2.17
CA THR A 96 7.44 -3.13 1.12
C THR A 96 6.37 -2.05 1.36
N GLU A 97 5.19 -2.40 1.83
CA GLU A 97 4.16 -1.42 2.20
C GLU A 97 4.61 -0.55 3.38
N ALA A 98 5.32 -1.12 4.35
CA ALA A 98 5.87 -0.36 5.46
C ALA A 98 6.89 0.71 5.00
N MET A 99 7.52 0.56 3.83
CA MET A 99 8.37 1.61 3.23
C MET A 99 7.56 2.86 2.82
N MET A 100 6.23 2.81 2.80
CA MET A 100 5.37 3.97 2.57
C MET A 100 5.16 4.84 3.85
N ILE A 101 5.52 4.35 5.03
CA ILE A 101 5.36 5.08 6.31
C ILE A 101 6.04 6.47 6.30
N PRO A 102 7.21 6.69 5.65
CA PRO A 102 7.81 8.02 5.57
C PRO A 102 6.90 9.09 4.93
N ASN A 103 5.87 8.71 4.16
CA ASN A 103 4.90 9.67 3.61
C ASN A 103 4.12 10.44 4.69
N ILE A 104 4.13 9.99 5.95
CA ILE A 104 3.57 10.75 7.08
C ILE A 104 4.25 12.12 7.24
N LEU A 105 5.48 12.28 6.77
CA LEU A 105 6.20 13.55 6.80
C LEU A 105 5.52 14.64 5.96
N LEU A 106 4.70 14.28 4.97
CA LEU A 106 3.92 15.25 4.17
C LEU A 106 2.92 16.05 5.00
N LEU A 107 2.50 15.54 6.16
CA LEU A 107 1.65 16.29 7.10
C LEU A 107 2.32 17.55 7.62
N TYR A 108 3.63 17.49 7.82
CA TYR A 108 4.41 18.55 8.45
C TYR A 108 5.24 19.35 7.44
N PHE A 109 5.67 18.70 6.36
CA PHE A 109 6.63 19.23 5.39
C PHE A 109 6.14 18.99 3.97
N LYS A 110 5.24 19.84 3.47
CA LYS A 110 4.68 19.73 2.11
C LYS A 110 5.76 19.87 1.02
N GLU A 111 6.84 20.57 1.31
CA GLU A 111 7.99 20.78 0.43
C GLU A 111 8.72 19.45 0.10
N LEU A 112 8.57 18.43 0.95
CA LEU A 112 9.14 17.11 0.69
C LEU A 112 8.36 16.29 -0.37
N SER A 113 7.24 16.82 -0.87
CA SER A 113 6.37 16.11 -1.84
C SER A 113 7.14 15.55 -3.06
N PRO A 114 8.06 16.28 -3.73
CA PRO A 114 8.80 15.73 -4.86
C PRO A 114 9.73 14.59 -4.46
N ILE A 115 10.38 14.71 -3.30
CA ILE A 115 11.30 13.67 -2.77
C ILE A 115 10.52 12.41 -2.42
N LEU A 116 9.38 12.55 -1.74
CA LEU A 116 8.53 11.42 -1.37
C LEU A 116 7.82 10.80 -2.56
N ALA A 117 7.54 11.58 -3.62
CA ALA A 117 7.06 11.02 -4.88
C ALA A 117 8.11 10.09 -5.53
N LEU A 118 9.38 10.51 -5.59
CA LEU A 118 10.48 9.65 -6.04
C LEU A 118 10.65 8.41 -5.13
N TRP A 119 10.54 8.60 -3.83
CA TRP A 119 10.56 7.50 -2.86
C TRP A 119 9.44 6.48 -3.13
N ASN A 120 8.23 6.95 -3.40
CA ASN A 120 7.10 6.07 -3.70
C ASN A 120 7.32 5.28 -5.01
N ILE A 121 7.84 5.94 -6.05
CA ILE A 121 8.20 5.27 -7.31
C ILE A 121 9.25 4.20 -7.03
N TRP A 122 10.28 4.51 -6.24
CA TRP A 122 11.31 3.55 -5.86
C TRP A 122 10.74 2.37 -5.08
N THR A 123 9.84 2.62 -4.13
CA THR A 123 9.19 1.56 -3.34
C THR A 123 8.37 0.62 -4.22
N VAL A 124 7.59 1.15 -5.17
CA VAL A 124 6.83 0.34 -6.13
C VAL A 124 7.78 -0.47 -7.02
N TYR A 125 8.89 0.11 -7.46
CA TYR A 125 9.90 -0.60 -8.24
C TYR A 125 10.53 -1.75 -7.44
N VAL A 126 10.93 -1.52 -6.19
CA VAL A 126 11.46 -2.54 -5.28
C VAL A 126 10.44 -3.67 -5.09
N GLN A 127 9.18 -3.32 -4.86
CA GLN A 127 8.09 -4.28 -4.69
C GLN A 127 7.90 -5.14 -5.95
N ALA A 128 7.86 -4.52 -7.12
CA ALA A 128 7.69 -5.22 -8.40
C ALA A 128 8.89 -6.14 -8.71
N LEU A 129 10.10 -5.63 -8.51
CA LEU A 129 11.33 -6.40 -8.75
C LEU A 129 11.44 -7.59 -7.80
N GLY A 130 11.00 -7.43 -6.55
CA GLY A 130 10.99 -8.54 -5.60
C GLY A 130 9.96 -9.61 -5.96
N PHE A 131 8.76 -9.26 -6.39
CA PHE A 131 7.83 -10.25 -6.93
C PHE A 131 8.42 -11.01 -8.11
N TYR A 132 9.13 -10.32 -9.00
CA TYR A 132 9.80 -10.92 -10.14
C TYR A 132 10.89 -11.91 -9.70
N ARG A 133 11.80 -11.50 -8.80
CA ARG A 133 12.95 -12.30 -8.36
C ARG A 133 12.57 -13.43 -7.41
N ILE A 134 11.76 -13.14 -6.40
CA ILE A 134 11.31 -14.13 -5.41
C ILE A 134 10.37 -15.15 -6.06
N GLY A 135 9.51 -14.69 -6.98
CA GLY A 135 8.61 -15.52 -7.77
C GLY A 135 9.32 -16.34 -8.86
N GLN A 136 10.62 -16.13 -9.07
CA GLN A 136 11.43 -16.80 -10.11
C GLN A 136 10.75 -16.72 -11.50
N LEU A 137 10.21 -15.56 -11.83
CA LEU A 137 9.47 -15.39 -13.07
C LEU A 137 10.42 -15.39 -14.29
N THR A 138 10.03 -16.08 -15.33
CA THR A 138 10.76 -16.11 -16.61
C THR A 138 10.38 -14.95 -17.53
N SER A 139 9.23 -14.28 -17.25
CA SER A 139 8.74 -13.14 -18.03
C SER A 139 8.06 -12.10 -17.13
N LEU A 140 7.92 -10.88 -17.61
CA LEU A 140 7.20 -9.81 -16.90
C LEU A 140 5.67 -9.90 -17.02
N LYS A 141 5.17 -10.74 -17.94
CA LYS A 141 3.73 -10.86 -18.23
C LYS A 141 2.89 -11.18 -16.98
N PRO A 142 3.24 -12.18 -16.13
CA PRO A 142 2.46 -12.47 -14.92
C PRO A 142 2.43 -11.29 -13.95
N LEU A 143 3.53 -10.55 -13.86
CA LEU A 143 3.63 -9.38 -12.98
C LEU A 143 2.69 -8.25 -13.44
N ILE A 144 2.70 -7.94 -14.73
CA ILE A 144 1.81 -6.91 -15.32
C ILE A 144 0.35 -7.30 -15.11
N ILE A 145 -0.01 -8.55 -15.41
CA ILE A 145 -1.36 -9.06 -15.20
C ILE A 145 -1.75 -8.99 -13.71
N GLY A 146 -0.84 -9.36 -12.81
CA GLY A 146 -1.06 -9.28 -11.37
C GLY A 146 -1.34 -7.86 -10.89
N TYR A 147 -0.57 -6.88 -11.33
CA TYR A 147 -0.80 -5.47 -10.98
C TYR A 147 -2.10 -4.92 -11.60
N LEU A 148 -2.44 -5.31 -12.84
CA LEU A 148 -3.71 -4.92 -13.45
C LEU A 148 -4.90 -5.47 -12.67
N LEU A 149 -4.87 -6.76 -12.32
CA LEU A 149 -5.91 -7.39 -11.51
C LEU A 149 -5.99 -6.76 -10.10
N TYR A 150 -4.84 -6.47 -9.49
CA TYR A 150 -4.79 -5.76 -8.22
C TYR A 150 -5.41 -4.36 -8.32
N PHE A 151 -5.10 -3.61 -9.37
CA PHE A 151 -5.67 -2.28 -9.60
C PHE A 151 -7.20 -2.36 -9.69
N LEU A 152 -7.74 -3.25 -10.51
CA LEU A 152 -9.18 -3.44 -10.65
C LEU A 152 -9.83 -3.88 -9.33
N ALA A 153 -9.24 -4.86 -8.63
CA ALA A 153 -9.77 -5.33 -7.35
C ALA A 153 -9.71 -4.23 -6.28
N SER A 154 -8.65 -3.43 -6.24
CA SER A 154 -8.52 -2.33 -5.27
C SER A 154 -9.52 -1.20 -5.57
N LEU A 155 -9.81 -0.92 -6.85
CA LEU A 155 -10.83 0.06 -7.23
C LEU A 155 -12.21 -0.36 -6.73
N VAL A 156 -12.61 -1.60 -7.00
CA VAL A 156 -13.88 -2.16 -6.51
C VAL A 156 -13.94 -2.12 -4.98
N PHE A 157 -12.85 -2.50 -4.32
CA PHE A 157 -12.77 -2.48 -2.86
C PHE A 157 -12.92 -1.07 -2.28
N ILE A 158 -12.22 -0.06 -2.84
CA ILE A 158 -12.32 1.34 -2.38
C ILE A 158 -13.74 1.87 -2.55
N ILE A 159 -14.37 1.63 -3.72
CA ILE A 159 -15.76 2.05 -3.97
C ILE A 159 -16.71 1.40 -2.97
N THR A 160 -16.55 0.10 -2.73
CA THR A 160 -17.39 -0.62 -1.76
C THR A 160 -17.24 -0.05 -0.35
N MET A 161 -16.00 0.20 0.08
CA MET A 161 -15.74 0.80 1.40
C MET A 161 -16.29 2.23 1.48
N LEU A 162 -16.16 3.02 0.42
CA LEU A 162 -16.73 4.37 0.38
C LEU A 162 -18.26 4.34 0.55
N ILE A 163 -18.95 3.45 -0.15
CA ILE A 163 -20.41 3.29 -0.02
C ILE A 163 -20.77 2.88 1.41
N LEU A 164 -20.08 1.91 1.99
CA LEU A 164 -20.36 1.43 3.36
C LEU A 164 -20.14 2.53 4.42
N PHE A 165 -19.02 3.24 4.34
CA PHE A 165 -18.70 4.31 5.29
C PHE A 165 -19.59 5.54 5.12
N SER A 166 -20.01 5.84 3.87
CA SER A 166 -21.00 6.91 3.61
C SER A 166 -22.38 6.54 4.13
N ALA A 167 -22.83 5.30 3.95
CA ALA A 167 -24.09 4.80 4.48
C ALA A 167 -24.12 4.82 6.03
N ALA A 168 -22.96 4.65 6.66
CA ALA A 168 -22.79 4.78 8.10
C ALA A 168 -22.64 6.23 8.60
N ASN A 169 -22.69 7.24 7.72
CA ASN A 169 -22.42 8.66 7.99
C ASN A 169 -21.03 8.93 8.60
N TRP A 170 -20.06 8.10 8.29
CA TRP A 170 -18.66 8.25 8.75
C TRP A 170 -17.80 9.04 7.76
N VAL A 171 -18.19 9.06 6.49
CA VAL A 171 -17.56 9.83 5.42
C VAL A 171 -18.65 10.54 4.64
N ASP A 172 -18.51 11.87 4.46
CA ASP A 172 -19.44 12.65 3.64
C ASP A 172 -18.91 12.67 2.17
N PRO A 173 -19.63 12.09 1.22
CA PRO A 173 -19.22 12.10 -0.17
C PRO A 173 -19.19 13.50 -0.79
N ASN A 174 -19.92 14.49 -0.24
CA ASN A 174 -19.91 15.85 -0.74
C ASN A 174 -18.54 16.53 -0.56
N ASN A 175 -17.76 16.14 0.46
CA ASN A 175 -16.40 16.63 0.64
C ASN A 175 -15.48 16.26 -0.51
N ILE A 176 -15.68 15.06 -1.11
CA ILE A 176 -14.91 14.61 -2.27
C ILE A 176 -15.22 15.50 -3.47
N GLN A 177 -16.51 15.82 -3.68
CA GLN A 177 -16.92 16.67 -4.79
C GLN A 177 -16.36 18.09 -4.63
N ALA A 178 -16.44 18.66 -3.43
CA ALA A 178 -15.86 19.95 -3.12
C ALA A 178 -14.33 19.99 -3.37
N ALA A 179 -13.60 18.94 -2.96
CA ALA A 179 -12.16 18.84 -3.19
C ALA A 179 -11.81 18.75 -4.70
N ILE A 180 -12.61 18.01 -5.49
CA ILE A 180 -12.44 17.91 -6.94
C ILE A 180 -12.70 19.28 -7.60
N ASP A 181 -13.77 19.97 -7.21
CA ASP A 181 -14.14 21.27 -7.76
C ASP A 181 -13.06 22.33 -7.43
N GLU A 182 -12.51 22.29 -6.23
CA GLU A 182 -11.40 23.14 -5.83
C GLU A 182 -10.14 22.88 -6.64
N ALA A 183 -9.76 21.59 -6.83
CA ALA A 183 -8.61 21.21 -7.64
C ALA A 183 -8.77 21.63 -9.12
N MET A 184 -10.00 21.61 -9.66
CA MET A 184 -10.27 22.08 -11.02
C MET A 184 -10.19 23.62 -11.15
N ARG A 185 -10.54 24.36 -10.11
CA ARG A 185 -10.44 25.84 -10.08
C ARG A 185 -9.01 26.36 -9.93
N GLN A 186 -8.12 25.56 -9.34
CA GLN A 186 -6.71 25.94 -9.14
C GLN A 186 -5.82 25.65 -10.36
N LYS A 187 -6.36 25.02 -11.42
CA LYS A 187 -5.62 24.89 -12.69
C LYS A 187 -5.60 26.25 -13.41
N PRO A 188 -4.39 26.81 -13.68
CA PRO A 188 -4.24 28.06 -14.44
C PRO A 188 -4.70 27.90 -15.88
#